data_ff9d1985a25a8844c81308d2661de502
#
_entry.id   ff9d1985a25a8844c81308d2661de502
#
_cell.length_a   1.000
_cell.length_b   1.000
_cell.length_c   1.000
_cell.angle_alpha   90.00
_cell.angle_beta   90.00
_cell.angle_gamma   90.00
#
_symmetry.space_group_name_H-M   'P 1'
#
loop_
_entity.id
_entity.type
_entity.pdbx_description
1 polymer ?
#
loop_
_entity_poly.entity_id
_entity_poly.type
_entity_poly.pdbx_seq_one_letter_code
_entity_poly.pdbx_strand_id
1 'polypeptide(L)'
;MDFGTLLHTISSITPDRPWGIDIPNYFWFTGSSAAAFIISSFAHVFGMKEYKPIAGFSLLLAFVLLVAAPMNLIDDLRQPGRILNFFMYGWENFPTSPMKWGVLLLIAYPLLILAEAVVLYRPYFKAIKGEIYTKEQEDKDHQLAITLGAIGIPLALSVHGYTGYILGAVHAIPLFHTPIMPILFLASAMVSGTGLLIILLPIFQKFFTDFRRIDYEMMQRLARLLAWFIVIDLVIRFFWLTFAITFNNEEKYALKLFFGENLWEVVFVDYVICLFLPMIIGFSGSLSRSLKWVICGGVLSAIGVWIFRWNTVIGGQSIGKTTPFLLEYHPHILGADSIMSIISNWSLLIALIAIIMVLFPWDKEMATYYAKQEEQ
;
A
#
# COMPACT_ATOMS: atom_id res chain seq x y z
N MET A 1 -42.40 -3.79 -4.22
CA MET A 1 -41.26 -3.71 -5.14
C MET A 1 -40.38 -2.64 -4.54
N ASP A 2 -39.16 -3.00 -4.15
CA ASP A 2 -38.19 -2.05 -3.57
C ASP A 2 -37.77 -1.05 -4.64
N PHE A 3 -37.36 0.17 -4.22
CA PHE A 3 -36.95 1.27 -5.11
C PHE A 3 -35.81 0.86 -6.04
N GLY A 4 -34.85 0.05 -5.55
CA GLY A 4 -33.74 -0.49 -6.37
C GLY A 4 -34.22 -1.41 -7.48
N THR A 5 -35.18 -2.31 -7.19
CA THR A 5 -35.81 -3.19 -8.18
C THR A 5 -36.61 -2.38 -9.22
N LEU A 6 -37.28 -1.31 -8.78
CA LEU A 6 -38.01 -0.41 -9.68
C LEU A 6 -37.05 0.35 -10.60
N LEU A 7 -35.94 0.89 -10.07
CA LEU A 7 -34.90 1.56 -10.85
C LEU A 7 -34.25 0.62 -11.88
N HIS A 8 -33.92 -0.60 -11.48
CA HIS A 8 -33.41 -1.63 -12.38
C HIS A 8 -34.39 -1.95 -13.52
N THR A 9 -35.68 -2.09 -13.19
CA THR A 9 -36.72 -2.41 -14.15
C THR A 9 -36.95 -1.27 -15.14
N ILE A 10 -36.89 -0.01 -14.70
CA ILE A 10 -37.16 1.17 -15.53
C ILE A 10 -35.93 1.63 -16.31
N SER A 11 -34.74 1.58 -15.73
CA SER A 11 -33.53 2.19 -16.28
C SER A 11 -32.50 1.18 -16.77
N SER A 12 -32.70 -0.11 -16.53
CA SER A 12 -31.68 -1.18 -16.73
C SER A 12 -30.36 -0.90 -16.00
N ILE A 13 -30.40 -0.07 -14.96
CA ILE A 13 -29.24 0.22 -14.12
C ILE A 13 -29.18 -0.85 -13.05
N THR A 14 -28.11 -1.64 -13.04
CA THR A 14 -27.84 -2.57 -11.93
C THR A 14 -27.49 -1.77 -10.69
N PRO A 15 -28.23 -1.92 -9.56
CA PRO A 15 -27.84 -1.30 -8.30
C PRO A 15 -26.53 -1.89 -7.75
N ASP A 16 -26.20 -3.13 -8.16
CA ASP A 16 -24.96 -3.79 -7.79
C ASP A 16 -23.76 -3.17 -8.47
N ARG A 17 -22.77 -2.81 -7.66
CA ARG A 17 -21.51 -2.29 -8.14
C ARG A 17 -20.57 -3.43 -8.50
N PRO A 18 -19.75 -3.26 -9.55
CA PRO A 18 -18.82 -4.31 -9.98
C PRO A 18 -17.74 -4.58 -8.91
N TRP A 19 -17.31 -3.56 -8.16
CA TRP A 19 -16.27 -3.66 -7.14
C TRP A 19 -16.79 -3.20 -5.77
N GLY A 20 -16.50 -3.99 -4.74
CA GLY A 20 -16.86 -3.70 -3.37
C GLY A 20 -15.67 -3.37 -2.49
N ILE A 21 -15.83 -3.60 -1.18
CA ILE A 21 -14.89 -3.20 -0.13
C ILE A 21 -13.51 -3.88 -0.24
N ASP A 22 -13.42 -5.06 -0.85
CA ASP A 22 -12.17 -5.82 -1.01
C ASP A 22 -11.17 -5.10 -1.93
N ILE A 23 -11.65 -4.34 -2.94
CA ILE A 23 -10.78 -3.65 -3.89
C ILE A 23 -10.02 -2.45 -3.28
N PRO A 24 -10.64 -1.52 -2.50
CA PRO A 24 -9.89 -0.53 -1.74
C PRO A 24 -8.83 -1.14 -0.83
N ASN A 25 -9.16 -2.25 -0.17
CA ASN A 25 -8.25 -2.96 0.73
C ASN A 25 -7.06 -3.58 -0.03
N TYR A 26 -7.32 -4.21 -1.18
CA TYR A 26 -6.28 -4.69 -2.09
C TYR A 26 -5.31 -3.58 -2.50
N PHE A 27 -5.83 -2.42 -2.92
CA PHE A 27 -5.00 -1.28 -3.32
C PHE A 27 -4.20 -0.71 -2.16
N TRP A 28 -4.73 -0.77 -0.94
CA TRP A 28 -4.01 -0.34 0.25
C TRP A 28 -2.86 -1.30 0.59
N PHE A 29 -3.06 -2.62 0.52
CA PHE A 29 -2.02 -3.63 0.79
C PHE A 29 -0.90 -3.54 -0.24
N THR A 30 -1.22 -3.53 -1.52
CA THR A 30 -0.22 -3.44 -2.60
C THR A 30 0.57 -2.14 -2.55
N GLY A 31 -0.11 -1.02 -2.26
CA GLY A 31 0.54 0.28 -2.11
C GLY A 31 1.50 0.33 -0.93
N SER A 32 1.05 -0.10 0.24
CA SER A 32 1.89 -0.14 1.44
C SER A 32 3.09 -1.07 1.28
N SER A 33 2.94 -2.17 0.51
CA SER A 33 4.05 -3.05 0.13
C SER A 33 5.11 -2.32 -0.70
N ALA A 34 4.71 -1.58 -1.73
CA ALA A 34 5.64 -0.83 -2.57
C ALA A 34 6.45 0.20 -1.77
N ALA A 35 5.80 0.92 -0.87
CA ALA A 35 6.46 1.88 0.01
C ALA A 35 7.45 1.22 0.98
N ALA A 36 7.05 0.12 1.61
CA ALA A 36 7.92 -0.63 2.52
C ALA A 36 9.17 -1.15 1.78
N PHE A 37 9.03 -1.64 0.55
CA PHE A 37 10.14 -2.06 -0.30
C PHE A 37 11.08 -0.91 -0.66
N ILE A 38 10.54 0.25 -1.06
CA ILE A 38 11.34 1.43 -1.40
C ILE A 38 12.13 1.92 -0.18
N ILE A 39 11.51 1.92 1.01
CA ILE A 39 12.21 2.30 2.26
C ILE A 39 13.30 1.27 2.61
N SER A 40 13.07 -0.01 2.41
CA SER A 40 14.11 -1.04 2.53
C SER A 40 15.30 -0.76 1.60
N SER A 41 15.02 -0.39 0.35
CA SER A 41 16.03 -0.09 -0.66
C SER A 41 16.88 1.16 -0.34
N PHE A 42 16.44 2.05 0.55
CA PHE A 42 17.25 3.22 0.96
C PHE A 42 18.62 2.84 1.50
N ALA A 43 18.70 1.77 2.27
CA ALA A 43 19.95 1.31 2.87
C ALA A 43 20.91 0.71 1.83
N HIS A 44 20.41 -0.18 0.97
CA HIS A 44 21.25 -1.01 0.09
C HIS A 44 21.48 -0.37 -1.28
N VAL A 45 20.46 0.24 -1.89
CA VAL A 45 20.54 0.81 -3.23
C VAL A 45 21.03 2.26 -3.20
N PHE A 46 20.50 3.07 -2.28
CA PHE A 46 20.86 4.49 -2.18
C PHE A 46 21.98 4.77 -1.16
N GLY A 47 22.45 3.73 -0.43
CA GLY A 47 23.57 3.87 0.51
C GLY A 47 23.26 4.69 1.78
N MET A 48 21.98 4.90 2.09
CA MET A 48 21.52 5.64 3.27
C MET A 48 21.64 4.77 4.53
N LYS A 49 22.84 4.80 5.15
CA LYS A 49 23.19 3.92 6.27
C LYS A 49 22.25 4.03 7.47
N GLU A 50 21.62 5.18 7.65
CA GLU A 50 20.66 5.45 8.72
C GLU A 50 19.39 4.58 8.62
N TYR A 51 19.03 4.07 7.43
CA TYR A 51 17.88 3.18 7.25
C TYR A 51 18.24 1.69 7.35
N LYS A 52 19.53 1.38 7.50
CA LYS A 52 20.00 -0.01 7.61
C LYS A 52 19.31 -0.82 8.71
N PRO A 53 19.05 -0.28 9.92
CA PRO A 53 18.40 -1.03 11.00
C PRO A 53 17.01 -1.54 10.65
N ILE A 54 16.29 -0.86 9.77
CA ILE A 54 14.90 -1.19 9.43
C ILE A 54 14.75 -1.83 8.04
N ALA A 55 15.85 -1.93 7.27
CA ALA A 55 15.80 -2.41 5.90
C ALA A 55 15.23 -3.84 5.81
N GLY A 56 15.74 -4.75 6.62
CA GLY A 56 15.25 -6.13 6.66
C GLY A 56 13.80 -6.25 7.10
N PHE A 57 13.41 -5.51 8.15
CA PHE A 57 12.01 -5.48 8.60
C PHE A 57 11.08 -4.95 7.50
N SER A 58 11.46 -3.85 6.84
CA SER A 58 10.68 -3.23 5.76
C SER A 58 10.55 -4.15 4.55
N LEU A 59 11.62 -4.88 4.19
CA LEU A 59 11.60 -5.86 3.10
C LEU A 59 10.62 -7.01 3.37
N LEU A 60 10.67 -7.58 4.57
CA LEU A 60 9.77 -8.66 4.96
C LEU A 60 8.31 -8.20 5.06
N LEU A 61 8.09 -6.98 5.55
CA LEU A 61 6.75 -6.38 5.57
C LEU A 61 6.21 -6.19 4.15
N ALA A 62 7.04 -5.72 3.22
CA ALA A 62 6.66 -5.60 1.81
C ALA A 62 6.23 -6.95 1.21
N PHE A 63 7.00 -8.01 1.50
CA PHE A 63 6.67 -9.37 1.05
C PHE A 63 5.32 -9.85 1.58
N VAL A 64 5.10 -9.73 2.89
CA VAL A 64 3.86 -10.21 3.53
C VAL A 64 2.63 -9.48 3.02
N LEU A 65 2.71 -8.16 2.89
CA LEU A 65 1.62 -7.34 2.34
C LEU A 65 1.25 -7.77 0.92
N LEU A 66 2.26 -8.08 0.10
CA LEU A 66 2.05 -8.47 -1.28
C LEU A 66 1.51 -9.90 -1.43
N VAL A 67 1.84 -10.80 -0.50
CA VAL A 67 1.27 -12.16 -0.44
C VAL A 67 -0.19 -12.12 0.03
N ALA A 68 -0.52 -11.23 0.96
CA ALA A 68 -1.89 -11.07 1.47
C ALA A 68 -2.81 -10.31 0.48
N ALA A 69 -2.27 -9.40 -0.32
CA ALA A 69 -3.06 -8.56 -1.21
C ALA A 69 -3.96 -9.32 -2.18
N PRO A 70 -3.49 -10.38 -2.92
CA PRO A 70 -4.33 -11.12 -3.86
C PRO A 70 -5.55 -11.80 -3.24
N MET A 71 -5.57 -12.04 -1.93
CA MET A 71 -6.72 -12.64 -1.25
C MET A 71 -7.98 -11.77 -1.40
N ASN A 72 -7.81 -10.45 -1.32
CA ASN A 72 -8.91 -9.51 -1.56
C ASN A 72 -9.48 -9.62 -2.99
N LEU A 73 -8.63 -9.85 -3.99
CA LEU A 73 -9.09 -10.05 -5.36
C LEU A 73 -9.83 -11.39 -5.53
N ILE A 74 -9.39 -12.42 -4.79
CA ILE A 74 -10.05 -13.74 -4.82
C ILE A 74 -11.45 -13.66 -4.20
N ASP A 75 -11.58 -12.90 -3.12
CA ASP A 75 -12.87 -12.67 -2.45
C ASP A 75 -13.82 -11.87 -3.36
N ASP A 76 -13.33 -10.81 -4.02
CA ASP A 76 -14.11 -9.98 -4.96
C ASP A 76 -14.61 -10.77 -6.18
N LEU A 77 -13.85 -11.78 -6.64
CA LEU A 77 -14.27 -12.61 -7.79
C LEU A 77 -15.58 -13.39 -7.54
N ARG A 78 -16.03 -13.57 -6.31
CA ARG A 78 -17.21 -14.37 -5.92
C ARG A 78 -17.20 -15.81 -6.42
N GLN A 79 -16.23 -16.16 -7.28
CA GLN A 79 -16.00 -17.50 -7.85
C GLN A 79 -14.48 -17.78 -7.88
N PRO A 80 -13.88 -18.08 -6.72
CA PRO A 80 -12.42 -18.16 -6.57
C PRO A 80 -11.76 -19.18 -7.51
N GLY A 81 -12.45 -20.27 -7.85
CA GLY A 81 -11.94 -21.28 -8.79
C GLY A 81 -11.66 -20.74 -10.19
N ARG A 82 -12.30 -19.63 -10.58
CA ARG A 82 -12.06 -19.00 -11.91
C ARG A 82 -10.75 -18.24 -12.00
N ILE A 83 -10.04 -18.02 -10.90
CA ILE A 83 -8.72 -17.37 -10.95
C ILE A 83 -7.75 -18.14 -11.85
N LEU A 84 -7.87 -19.46 -11.91
CA LEU A 84 -7.04 -20.30 -12.79
C LEU A 84 -7.21 -19.94 -14.27
N ASN A 85 -8.37 -19.45 -14.68
CA ASN A 85 -8.62 -19.04 -16.05
C ASN A 85 -7.70 -17.88 -16.49
N PHE A 86 -7.25 -17.03 -15.55
CA PHE A 86 -6.27 -15.98 -15.85
C PHE A 86 -4.94 -16.55 -16.34
N PHE A 87 -4.58 -17.74 -15.86
CA PHE A 87 -3.32 -18.40 -16.24
C PHE A 87 -3.48 -19.31 -17.47
N MET A 88 -4.66 -19.86 -17.69
CA MET A 88 -4.88 -20.84 -18.73
C MET A 88 -5.36 -20.26 -20.05
N TYR A 89 -6.10 -19.14 -20.04
CA TYR A 89 -6.80 -18.63 -21.22
C TYR A 89 -6.52 -17.14 -21.45
N GLY A 90 -6.81 -16.66 -22.68
CA GLY A 90 -6.81 -15.23 -23.03
C GLY A 90 -5.43 -14.63 -23.22
N TRP A 91 -4.40 -15.42 -23.52
CA TRP A 91 -3.05 -14.93 -23.80
C TRP A 91 -2.92 -14.24 -25.15
N GLU A 92 -3.80 -14.55 -26.08
CA GLU A 92 -3.92 -13.84 -27.37
C GLU A 92 -4.23 -12.35 -27.19
N ASN A 93 -4.92 -11.98 -26.11
CA ASN A 93 -5.26 -10.59 -25.79
C ASN A 93 -4.22 -9.91 -24.87
N PHE A 94 -3.08 -10.54 -24.60
CA PHE A 94 -2.06 -10.00 -23.71
C PHE A 94 -1.66 -8.54 -24.01
N PRO A 95 -1.42 -8.12 -25.28
CA PRO A 95 -0.99 -6.76 -25.57
C PRO A 95 -2.01 -5.67 -25.17
N THR A 96 -3.29 -6.03 -25.10
CA THR A 96 -4.40 -5.09 -24.85
C THR A 96 -5.10 -5.32 -23.51
N SER A 97 -4.66 -6.32 -22.73
CA SER A 97 -5.30 -6.69 -21.46
C SER A 97 -4.50 -6.20 -20.24
N PRO A 98 -4.87 -5.06 -19.64
CA PRO A 98 -4.22 -4.59 -18.43
C PRO A 98 -4.24 -5.62 -17.30
N MET A 99 -5.34 -6.37 -17.14
CA MET A 99 -5.45 -7.41 -16.10
C MET A 99 -4.38 -8.50 -16.23
N LYS A 100 -4.00 -8.88 -17.47
CA LYS A 100 -2.92 -9.85 -17.71
C LYS A 100 -1.55 -9.29 -17.28
N TRP A 101 -1.30 -8.01 -17.53
CA TRP A 101 -0.05 -7.36 -17.07
C TRP A 101 0.04 -7.37 -15.56
N GLY A 102 -1.07 -7.04 -14.86
CA GLY A 102 -1.13 -7.03 -13.41
C GLY A 102 -0.87 -8.39 -12.77
N VAL A 103 -1.42 -9.46 -13.34
CA VAL A 103 -1.17 -10.82 -12.84
C VAL A 103 0.31 -11.18 -12.93
N LEU A 104 0.99 -10.87 -14.04
CA LEU A 104 2.43 -11.11 -14.17
C LEU A 104 3.24 -10.28 -13.17
N LEU A 105 2.90 -9.01 -12.99
CA LEU A 105 3.54 -8.13 -12.02
C LEU A 105 3.35 -8.63 -10.59
N LEU A 106 2.15 -9.09 -10.23
CA LEU A 106 1.81 -9.64 -8.92
C LEU A 106 2.50 -10.98 -8.62
N ILE A 107 3.00 -11.68 -9.64
CA ILE A 107 3.83 -12.88 -9.46
C ILE A 107 5.31 -12.50 -9.40
N ALA A 108 5.78 -11.67 -10.34
CA ALA A 108 7.20 -11.33 -10.46
C ALA A 108 7.72 -10.57 -9.24
N TYR A 109 6.92 -9.65 -8.70
CA TYR A 109 7.35 -8.77 -7.62
C TYR A 109 7.57 -9.51 -6.29
N PRO A 110 6.64 -10.35 -5.76
CA PRO A 110 6.91 -11.13 -4.55
C PRO A 110 8.08 -12.10 -4.70
N LEU A 111 8.26 -12.69 -5.89
CA LEU A 111 9.40 -13.56 -6.16
C LEU A 111 10.72 -12.80 -6.10
N LEU A 112 10.78 -11.57 -6.62
CA LEU A 112 11.96 -10.72 -6.51
C LEU A 112 12.24 -10.34 -5.06
N ILE A 113 11.23 -9.91 -4.29
CA ILE A 113 11.40 -9.58 -2.87
C ILE A 113 11.91 -10.80 -2.08
N LEU A 114 11.35 -11.97 -2.35
CA LEU A 114 11.80 -13.21 -1.71
C LEU A 114 13.25 -13.54 -2.06
N ALA A 115 13.64 -13.38 -3.33
CA ALA A 115 15.02 -13.56 -3.76
C ALA A 115 15.98 -12.60 -3.04
N GLU A 116 15.60 -11.30 -2.92
CA GLU A 116 16.39 -10.30 -2.19
C GLU A 116 16.47 -10.66 -0.69
N ALA A 117 15.37 -11.07 -0.07
CA ALA A 117 15.35 -11.52 1.32
C ALA A 117 16.27 -12.73 1.55
N VAL A 118 16.25 -13.73 0.66
CA VAL A 118 17.14 -14.90 0.75
C VAL A 118 18.62 -14.48 0.64
N VAL A 119 18.95 -13.52 -0.23
CA VAL A 119 20.31 -13.01 -0.37
C VAL A 119 20.72 -12.24 0.89
N LEU A 120 19.88 -11.36 1.39
CA LEU A 120 20.14 -10.54 2.58
C LEU A 120 20.36 -11.40 3.83
N TYR A 121 19.57 -12.46 4.01
CA TYR A 121 19.64 -13.35 5.17
C TYR A 121 20.52 -14.61 4.95
N ARG A 122 21.23 -14.72 3.83
CA ARG A 122 22.12 -15.84 3.55
C ARG A 122 23.21 -16.07 4.60
N PRO A 123 23.87 -15.03 5.16
CA PRO A 123 24.84 -15.21 6.25
C PRO A 123 24.26 -15.97 7.45
N TYR A 124 23.03 -15.63 7.81
CA TYR A 124 22.33 -16.28 8.92
C TYR A 124 21.98 -17.75 8.63
N PHE A 125 21.44 -18.03 7.45
CA PHE A 125 21.10 -19.40 7.06
C PHE A 125 22.35 -20.30 6.99
N LYS A 126 23.49 -19.75 6.56
CA LYS A 126 24.78 -20.46 6.60
C LYS A 126 25.26 -20.72 8.01
N ALA A 127 25.15 -19.72 8.90
CA ALA A 127 25.52 -19.86 10.29
C ALA A 127 24.71 -20.99 11.00
N ILE A 128 23.41 -21.12 10.71
CA ILE A 128 22.59 -22.22 11.24
C ILE A 128 23.09 -23.59 10.75
N LYS A 129 23.57 -23.67 9.50
CA LYS A 129 24.10 -24.91 8.91
C LYS A 129 25.55 -25.20 9.33
N GLY A 130 26.19 -24.32 10.10
CA GLY A 130 27.60 -24.44 10.44
C GLY A 130 28.56 -24.18 9.28
N GLU A 131 28.09 -23.54 8.20
CA GLU A 131 28.90 -23.21 7.03
C GLU A 131 29.62 -21.88 7.25
N ILE A 132 30.87 -21.78 6.77
CA ILE A 132 31.65 -20.55 6.81
C ILE A 132 31.14 -19.57 5.73
N TYR A 133 30.82 -18.35 6.14
CA TYR A 133 30.49 -17.26 5.24
C TYR A 133 31.75 -16.42 4.98
N THR A 134 32.28 -16.50 3.74
CA THR A 134 33.52 -15.83 3.37
C THR A 134 33.29 -14.39 2.93
N LYS A 135 34.30 -13.53 3.07
CA LYS A 135 34.24 -12.13 2.64
C LYS A 135 33.93 -11.98 1.14
N GLU A 136 34.44 -12.88 0.31
CA GLU A 136 34.12 -12.90 -1.13
C GLU A 136 32.64 -13.17 -1.39
N GLN A 137 32.01 -14.01 -0.56
CA GLN A 137 30.56 -14.25 -0.64
C GLN A 137 29.77 -13.05 -0.16
N GLU A 138 30.22 -12.37 0.89
CA GLU A 138 29.62 -11.13 1.38
C GLU A 138 29.62 -10.04 0.29
N ASP A 139 30.75 -9.84 -0.38
CA ASP A 139 30.87 -8.86 -1.45
C ASP A 139 29.96 -9.19 -2.65
N LYS A 140 29.86 -10.49 -3.03
CA LYS A 140 28.95 -10.93 -4.10
C LYS A 140 27.49 -10.77 -3.72
N ASP A 141 27.11 -11.13 -2.50
CA ASP A 141 25.74 -11.02 -2.01
C ASP A 141 25.34 -9.55 -1.87
N HIS A 142 26.24 -8.69 -1.46
CA HIS A 142 26.02 -7.25 -1.42
C HIS A 142 25.75 -6.67 -2.83
N GLN A 143 26.56 -7.02 -3.83
CA GLN A 143 26.34 -6.63 -5.23
C GLN A 143 25.00 -7.15 -5.77
N LEU A 144 24.67 -8.39 -5.43
CA LEU A 144 23.40 -9.01 -5.84
C LEU A 144 22.19 -8.31 -5.19
N ALA A 145 22.27 -8.00 -3.90
CA ALA A 145 21.23 -7.25 -3.19
C ALA A 145 21.00 -5.85 -3.80
N ILE A 146 22.08 -5.12 -4.14
CA ILE A 146 21.99 -3.83 -4.86
C ILE A 146 21.27 -4.02 -6.20
N THR A 147 21.65 -5.05 -6.96
CA THR A 147 21.07 -5.31 -8.27
C THR A 147 19.59 -5.68 -8.18
N LEU A 148 19.22 -6.56 -7.24
CA LEU A 148 17.82 -6.94 -7.01
C LEU A 148 16.98 -5.76 -6.54
N GLY A 149 17.49 -4.97 -5.61
CA GLY A 149 16.82 -3.75 -5.15
C GLY A 149 16.65 -2.71 -6.27
N ALA A 150 17.68 -2.52 -7.11
CA ALA A 150 17.62 -1.60 -8.25
C ALA A 150 16.59 -2.04 -9.31
N ILE A 151 16.41 -3.34 -9.55
CA ILE A 151 15.35 -3.90 -10.40
C ILE A 151 14.00 -3.85 -9.68
N GLY A 152 14.01 -4.07 -8.38
CA GLY A 152 12.80 -4.11 -7.56
C GLY A 152 12.08 -2.77 -7.46
N ILE A 153 12.81 -1.65 -7.43
CA ILE A 153 12.19 -0.31 -7.37
C ILE A 153 11.27 -0.05 -8.57
N PRO A 154 11.73 -0.12 -9.84
CA PRO A 154 10.83 0.06 -10.98
C PRO A 154 9.71 -0.99 -11.02
N LEU A 155 9.97 -2.22 -10.56
CA LEU A 155 8.93 -3.25 -10.47
C LEU A 155 7.88 -2.90 -9.42
N ALA A 156 8.27 -2.43 -8.23
CA ALA A 156 7.37 -1.94 -7.19
C ALA A 156 6.50 -0.77 -7.69
N LEU A 157 7.14 0.20 -8.36
CA LEU A 157 6.44 1.33 -8.98
C LEU A 157 5.47 0.87 -10.08
N SER A 158 5.86 -0.14 -10.87
CA SER A 158 5.01 -0.70 -11.92
C SER A 158 3.79 -1.42 -11.35
N VAL A 159 3.97 -2.27 -10.32
CA VAL A 159 2.85 -2.98 -9.67
C VAL A 159 1.84 -1.99 -9.12
N HIS A 160 2.31 -0.95 -8.43
CA HIS A 160 1.39 -0.02 -7.80
C HIS A 160 0.88 1.06 -8.76
N GLY A 161 1.69 1.56 -9.68
CA GLY A 161 1.26 2.44 -10.76
C GLY A 161 0.21 1.77 -11.65
N TYR A 162 0.36 0.47 -11.90
CA TYR A 162 -0.62 -0.35 -12.60
C TYR A 162 -2.00 -0.36 -11.89
N THR A 163 -2.06 -0.42 -10.56
CA THR A 163 -3.34 -0.37 -9.83
C THR A 163 -4.09 0.95 -10.07
N GLY A 164 -3.38 2.08 -10.14
CA GLY A 164 -3.94 3.36 -10.55
C GLY A 164 -4.29 3.41 -12.04
N TYR A 165 -3.47 2.77 -12.90
CA TYR A 165 -3.71 2.71 -14.33
C TYR A 165 -5.02 1.96 -14.68
N ILE A 166 -5.31 0.84 -14.00
CA ILE A 166 -6.58 0.12 -14.21
C ILE A 166 -7.78 1.06 -14.02
N LEU A 167 -7.77 1.88 -12.98
CA LEU A 167 -8.82 2.86 -12.73
C LEU A 167 -8.80 3.96 -13.80
N GLY A 168 -7.63 4.56 -14.04
CA GLY A 168 -7.47 5.66 -15.01
C GLY A 168 -7.87 5.31 -16.43
N ALA A 169 -7.82 4.03 -16.80
CA ALA A 169 -8.24 3.53 -18.12
C ALA A 169 -9.75 3.31 -18.25
N VAL A 170 -10.53 3.42 -17.15
CA VAL A 170 -11.98 3.21 -17.18
C VAL A 170 -12.72 4.48 -17.60
N HIS A 171 -12.99 4.64 -18.89
CA HIS A 171 -13.74 5.77 -19.43
C HIS A 171 -15.17 5.89 -18.88
N ALA A 172 -15.75 4.78 -18.45
CA ALA A 172 -17.14 4.73 -18.02
C ALA A 172 -17.44 5.41 -16.67
N ILE A 173 -16.41 5.66 -15.88
CA ILE A 173 -16.52 6.28 -14.54
C ILE A 173 -15.68 7.56 -14.55
N PRO A 174 -16.31 8.74 -14.58
CA PRO A 174 -15.60 10.01 -14.74
C PRO A 174 -14.55 10.28 -13.65
N LEU A 175 -14.81 9.87 -12.39
CA LEU A 175 -13.88 10.07 -11.29
C LEU A 175 -12.61 9.19 -11.41
N PHE A 176 -12.69 8.07 -12.14
CA PHE A 176 -11.53 7.20 -12.38
C PHE A 176 -10.69 7.69 -13.56
N HIS A 177 -11.36 8.16 -14.60
CA HIS A 177 -10.78 8.44 -15.92
C HIS A 177 -9.89 9.68 -15.92
N THR A 178 -8.70 9.52 -15.36
CA THR A 178 -7.68 10.57 -15.34
C THR A 178 -6.27 9.97 -15.51
N PRO A 179 -5.41 10.56 -16.35
CA PRO A 179 -4.04 10.10 -16.55
C PRO A 179 -3.15 10.27 -15.29
N ILE A 180 -3.59 11.07 -14.33
CA ILE A 180 -2.89 11.32 -13.06
C ILE A 180 -3.09 10.18 -12.05
N MET A 181 -4.11 9.31 -12.22
CA MET A 181 -4.47 8.27 -11.25
C MET A 181 -3.30 7.35 -10.85
N PRO A 182 -2.42 6.87 -11.76
CA PRO A 182 -1.24 6.09 -11.37
C PRO A 182 -0.32 6.84 -10.41
N ILE A 183 -0.11 8.13 -10.63
CA ILE A 183 0.78 8.96 -9.82
C ILE A 183 0.17 9.27 -8.45
N LEU A 184 -1.14 9.54 -8.40
CA LEU A 184 -1.91 9.67 -7.15
C LEU A 184 -1.80 8.41 -6.28
N PHE A 185 -1.92 7.24 -6.92
CA PHE A 185 -1.81 5.97 -6.24
C PHE A 185 -0.41 5.75 -5.68
N LEU A 186 0.63 6.04 -6.44
CA LEU A 186 2.02 5.95 -5.99
C LEU A 186 2.32 6.88 -4.82
N ALA A 187 1.91 8.15 -4.91
CA ALA A 187 2.15 9.13 -3.84
C ALA A 187 1.46 8.73 -2.54
N SER A 188 0.18 8.42 -2.59
CA SER A 188 -0.58 7.98 -1.40
C SER A 188 -0.09 6.64 -0.84
N ALA A 189 0.46 5.75 -1.66
CA ALA A 189 1.09 4.52 -1.21
C ALA A 189 2.30 4.77 -0.30
N MET A 190 3.15 5.73 -0.65
CA MET A 190 4.29 6.10 0.19
C MET A 190 3.83 6.59 1.57
N VAL A 191 2.68 7.27 1.64
CA VAL A 191 2.07 7.71 2.90
C VAL A 191 1.61 6.52 3.74
N SER A 192 0.82 5.59 3.16
CA SER A 192 0.29 4.44 3.93
C SER A 192 1.37 3.49 4.40
N GLY A 193 2.34 3.15 3.55
CA GLY A 193 3.40 2.20 3.92
C GLY A 193 4.35 2.77 4.95
N THR A 194 4.71 4.07 4.87
CA THR A 194 5.50 4.72 5.92
C THR A 194 4.70 4.81 7.22
N GLY A 195 3.40 5.12 7.16
CA GLY A 195 2.50 5.10 8.31
C GLY A 195 2.44 3.73 8.98
N LEU A 196 2.33 2.67 8.18
CA LEU A 196 2.32 1.29 8.68
C LEU A 196 3.64 0.90 9.35
N LEU A 197 4.79 1.29 8.79
CA LEU A 197 6.10 1.08 9.42
C LEU A 197 6.19 1.79 10.77
N ILE A 198 5.71 3.03 10.86
CA ILE A 198 5.66 3.79 12.12
C ILE A 198 4.81 3.08 13.19
N ILE A 199 3.75 2.39 12.79
CA ILE A 199 2.88 1.64 13.72
C ILE A 199 3.56 0.35 14.18
N LEU A 200 4.08 -0.43 13.23
CA LEU A 200 4.56 -1.79 13.52
C LEU A 200 5.96 -1.81 14.14
N LEU A 201 6.88 -0.97 13.66
CA LEU A 201 8.27 -1.01 14.09
C LEU A 201 8.46 -0.91 15.62
N PRO A 202 7.85 0.05 16.34
CA PRO A 202 8.03 0.14 17.79
C PRO A 202 7.41 -1.03 18.55
N ILE A 203 6.36 -1.65 18.02
CA ILE A 203 5.75 -2.86 18.59
C ILE A 203 6.74 -4.01 18.50
N PHE A 204 7.31 -4.23 17.32
CA PHE A 204 8.27 -5.30 17.10
C PHE A 204 9.56 -5.07 17.87
N GLN A 205 10.11 -3.84 17.87
CA GLN A 205 11.31 -3.50 18.66
C GLN A 205 11.13 -3.74 20.17
N LYS A 206 9.95 -3.44 20.70
CA LYS A 206 9.71 -3.57 22.14
C LYS A 206 9.40 -4.99 22.60
N PHE A 207 8.65 -5.76 21.80
CA PHE A 207 8.10 -7.05 22.25
C PHE A 207 8.78 -8.26 21.62
N PHE A 208 9.42 -8.11 20.46
CA PHE A 208 9.93 -9.23 19.68
C PHE A 208 11.45 -9.20 19.44
N THR A 209 12.18 -8.24 20.03
CA THR A 209 13.64 -8.22 20.02
C THR A 209 14.22 -8.47 21.41
N ASP A 210 15.43 -9.04 21.46
CA ASP A 210 16.14 -9.29 22.72
C ASP A 210 16.56 -7.99 23.43
N PHE A 211 16.85 -6.93 22.69
CA PHE A 211 17.24 -5.63 23.23
C PHE A 211 16.07 -4.80 23.77
N ARG A 212 14.83 -5.13 23.46
CA ARG A 212 13.60 -4.50 23.98
C ARG A 212 13.61 -2.97 24.02
N ARG A 213 14.30 -2.34 23.08
CA ARG A 213 14.52 -0.89 23.03
C ARG A 213 13.91 -0.31 21.75
N ILE A 214 13.16 0.79 21.90
CA ILE A 214 12.62 1.53 20.76
C ILE A 214 13.65 2.57 20.30
N ASP A 215 13.92 2.61 19.00
CA ASP A 215 14.76 3.63 18.39
C ASP A 215 13.95 4.90 18.11
N TYR A 216 14.03 5.85 19.05
CA TYR A 216 13.34 7.12 18.94
C TYR A 216 13.85 7.99 17.79
N GLU A 217 15.14 7.91 17.45
CA GLU A 217 15.72 8.67 16.35
C GLU A 217 15.18 8.17 15.00
N MET A 218 15.14 6.86 14.82
CA MET A 218 14.53 6.25 13.65
C MET A 218 13.04 6.63 13.53
N MET A 219 12.30 6.62 14.64
CA MET A 219 10.90 7.03 14.66
C MET A 219 10.71 8.48 14.23
N GLN A 220 11.60 9.40 14.64
CA GLN A 220 11.58 10.80 14.19
C GLN A 220 11.91 10.91 12.69
N ARG A 221 12.88 10.13 12.21
CA ARG A 221 13.24 10.10 10.77
C ARG A 221 12.06 9.63 9.93
N LEU A 222 11.39 8.55 10.34
CA LEU A 222 10.20 8.06 9.66
C LEU A 222 9.04 9.06 9.70
N ALA A 223 8.82 9.76 10.82
CA ALA A 223 7.80 10.80 10.92
C ALA A 223 8.07 11.96 9.96
N ARG A 224 9.34 12.38 9.82
CA ARG A 224 9.74 13.43 8.87
C ARG A 224 9.61 12.95 7.42
N LEU A 225 9.98 11.71 7.15
CA LEU A 225 9.80 11.09 5.84
C LEU A 225 8.33 11.02 5.45
N LEU A 226 7.46 10.58 6.39
CA LEU A 226 6.01 10.57 6.22
C LEU A 226 5.48 11.97 5.87
N ALA A 227 5.93 13.01 6.59
CA ALA A 227 5.50 14.38 6.32
C ALA A 227 5.87 14.85 4.92
N TRP A 228 7.06 14.51 4.40
CA TRP A 228 7.45 14.81 3.03
C TRP A 228 6.62 14.03 2.00
N PHE A 229 6.31 12.77 2.25
CA PHE A 229 5.43 11.99 1.37
C PHE A 229 4.02 12.57 1.34
N ILE A 230 3.51 13.05 2.48
CA ILE A 230 2.21 13.74 2.53
C ILE A 230 2.25 15.04 1.71
N VAL A 231 3.32 15.83 1.79
CA VAL A 231 3.47 17.04 0.95
C VAL A 231 3.41 16.68 -0.53
N ILE A 232 4.12 15.65 -0.96
CA ILE A 232 4.09 15.17 -2.35
C ILE A 232 2.69 14.73 -2.74
N ASP A 233 2.01 13.95 -1.91
CA ASP A 233 0.65 13.47 -2.16
C ASP A 233 -0.34 14.65 -2.28
N LEU A 234 -0.27 15.62 -1.38
CA LEU A 234 -1.11 16.83 -1.42
C LEU A 234 -0.87 17.67 -2.68
N VAL A 235 0.37 17.82 -3.12
CA VAL A 235 0.71 18.53 -4.37
C VAL A 235 0.11 17.82 -5.57
N ILE A 236 0.21 16.49 -5.63
CA ILE A 236 -0.34 15.71 -6.74
C ILE A 236 -1.88 15.75 -6.72
N ARG A 237 -2.51 15.65 -5.54
CA ARG A 237 -3.97 15.82 -5.38
C ARG A 237 -4.42 17.21 -5.81
N PHE A 238 -3.65 18.27 -5.50
CA PHE A 238 -3.95 19.62 -5.95
C PHE A 238 -3.92 19.73 -7.49
N PHE A 239 -2.92 19.16 -8.14
CA PHE A 239 -2.88 19.12 -9.61
C PHE A 239 -4.03 18.31 -10.20
N TRP A 240 -4.35 17.15 -9.63
CA TRP A 240 -5.50 16.36 -10.06
C TRP A 240 -6.80 17.16 -10.00
N LEU A 241 -7.11 17.78 -8.85
CA LEU A 241 -8.32 18.60 -8.70
C LEU A 241 -8.33 19.78 -9.69
N THR A 242 -7.20 20.45 -9.87
CA THR A 242 -7.09 21.60 -10.78
C THR A 242 -7.35 21.16 -12.23
N PHE A 243 -6.75 20.04 -12.67
CA PHE A 243 -6.98 19.54 -14.02
C PHE A 243 -8.41 19.05 -14.24
N ALA A 244 -8.96 18.32 -13.28
CA ALA A 244 -10.33 17.86 -13.33
C ALA A 244 -11.34 19.03 -13.47
N ILE A 245 -11.16 20.08 -12.67
CA ILE A 245 -12.05 21.24 -12.68
C ILE A 245 -11.88 22.07 -13.97
N THR A 246 -10.66 22.15 -14.51
CA THR A 246 -10.35 23.08 -15.62
C THR A 246 -10.55 22.44 -16.98
N PHE A 247 -10.16 21.19 -17.16
CA PHE A 247 -10.04 20.57 -18.48
C PHE A 247 -11.04 19.44 -18.76
N ASN A 248 -11.70 18.91 -17.74
CA ASN A 248 -12.62 17.78 -17.90
C ASN A 248 -14.00 18.08 -17.30
N ASN A 249 -14.97 18.36 -18.14
CA ASN A 249 -16.33 18.71 -17.69
C ASN A 249 -17.06 17.54 -17.01
N GLU A 250 -16.82 16.30 -17.44
CA GLU A 250 -17.44 15.12 -16.84
C GLU A 250 -16.87 14.86 -15.44
N GLU A 251 -15.55 14.93 -15.31
CA GLU A 251 -14.86 14.78 -14.02
C GLU A 251 -15.21 15.93 -13.07
N LYS A 252 -15.29 17.16 -13.56
CA LYS A 252 -15.77 18.33 -12.81
C LYS A 252 -17.17 18.12 -12.26
N TYR A 253 -18.09 17.60 -13.06
CA TYR A 253 -19.44 17.30 -12.62
C TYR A 253 -19.45 16.22 -11.54
N ALA A 254 -18.69 15.13 -11.76
CA ALA A 254 -18.53 14.05 -10.81
C ALA A 254 -17.96 14.53 -9.47
N LEU A 255 -16.90 15.34 -9.51
CA LEU A 255 -16.31 15.96 -8.31
C LEU A 255 -17.30 16.87 -7.58
N LYS A 256 -18.03 17.72 -8.32
CA LYS A 256 -19.03 18.60 -7.71
C LYS A 256 -20.12 17.81 -6.98
N LEU A 257 -20.60 16.73 -7.58
CA LEU A 257 -21.60 15.87 -6.96
C LEU A 257 -21.03 15.15 -5.73
N PHE A 258 -19.85 14.53 -5.87
CA PHE A 258 -19.20 13.79 -4.79
C PHE A 258 -18.84 14.68 -3.59
N PHE A 259 -18.18 15.82 -3.83
CA PHE A 259 -17.84 16.76 -2.76
C PHE A 259 -19.08 17.47 -2.17
N GLY A 260 -20.13 17.69 -2.97
CA GLY A 260 -21.37 18.30 -2.49
C GLY A 260 -22.03 17.50 -1.38
N GLU A 261 -21.99 16.18 -1.48
CA GLU A 261 -22.59 15.28 -0.48
C GLU A 261 -21.62 14.81 0.60
N ASN A 262 -20.31 14.70 0.28
CA ASN A 262 -19.30 14.14 1.17
C ASN A 262 -18.25 15.17 1.61
N LEU A 263 -18.55 16.48 1.54
CA LEU A 263 -17.59 17.56 1.82
C LEU A 263 -16.93 17.41 3.19
N TRP A 264 -17.72 17.12 4.22
CA TRP A 264 -17.21 16.99 5.58
C TRP A 264 -16.23 15.80 5.71
N GLU A 265 -16.60 14.65 5.19
CA GLU A 265 -15.78 13.46 5.25
C GLU A 265 -14.49 13.63 4.46
N VAL A 266 -14.58 14.08 3.21
CA VAL A 266 -13.41 14.19 2.33
C VAL A 266 -12.50 15.34 2.80
N VAL A 267 -13.02 16.55 3.03
CA VAL A 267 -12.18 17.70 3.37
C VAL A 267 -11.70 17.64 4.80
N PHE A 268 -12.57 17.40 5.76
CA PHE A 268 -12.19 17.47 7.17
C PHE A 268 -11.51 16.18 7.64
N VAL A 269 -12.06 14.99 7.34
CA VAL A 269 -11.49 13.75 7.81
C VAL A 269 -10.25 13.37 7.00
N ASP A 270 -10.35 13.24 5.66
CA ASP A 270 -9.22 12.79 4.84
C ASP A 270 -8.11 13.84 4.80
N TYR A 271 -8.39 15.10 4.41
CA TYR A 271 -7.32 16.10 4.26
C TYR A 271 -6.84 16.66 5.60
N VAL A 272 -7.75 17.16 6.48
CA VAL A 272 -7.32 17.87 7.71
C VAL A 272 -6.81 16.89 8.75
N ILE A 273 -7.58 15.88 9.11
CA ILE A 273 -7.21 14.96 10.20
C ILE A 273 -6.15 13.96 9.73
N CYS A 274 -6.34 13.34 8.56
CA CYS A 274 -5.52 12.21 8.14
C CYS A 274 -4.27 12.59 7.34
N LEU A 275 -4.19 13.81 6.78
CA LEU A 275 -3.00 14.28 6.06
C LEU A 275 -2.33 15.48 6.73
N PHE A 276 -3.05 16.62 6.94
CA PHE A 276 -2.41 17.80 7.51
C PHE A 276 -1.91 17.59 8.94
N LEU A 277 -2.66 16.91 9.81
CA LEU A 277 -2.23 16.68 11.19
C LEU A 277 -0.97 15.78 11.26
N PRO A 278 -0.85 14.61 10.59
CA PRO A 278 0.39 13.86 10.53
C PRO A 278 1.56 14.64 9.93
N MET A 279 1.32 15.46 8.91
CA MET A 279 2.34 16.33 8.32
C MET A 279 2.89 17.33 9.34
N ILE A 280 2.01 17.99 10.11
CA ILE A 280 2.40 18.90 11.19
C ILE A 280 3.20 18.15 12.27
N ILE A 281 2.78 16.95 12.66
CA ILE A 281 3.50 16.13 13.63
C ILE A 281 4.92 15.83 13.14
N GLY A 282 5.08 15.43 11.87
CA GLY A 282 6.37 15.06 11.32
C GLY A 282 7.35 16.23 11.18
N PHE A 283 6.87 17.43 10.87
CA PHE A 283 7.70 18.64 10.77
C PHE A 283 7.90 19.37 12.11
N SER A 284 7.05 19.11 13.10
CA SER A 284 7.19 19.76 14.41
C SER A 284 8.36 19.19 15.19
N GLY A 285 9.30 20.05 15.61
CA GLY A 285 10.44 19.64 16.43
C GLY A 285 10.08 19.13 17.82
N SER A 286 8.90 19.44 18.36
CA SER A 286 8.41 18.97 19.65
C SER A 286 7.55 17.71 19.55
N LEU A 287 6.59 17.69 18.62
CA LEU A 287 5.66 16.58 18.47
C LEU A 287 6.36 15.33 17.91
N SER A 288 7.28 15.48 16.97
CA SER A 288 8.05 14.37 16.40
C SER A 288 8.97 13.66 17.38
N ARG A 289 9.31 14.30 18.52
CA ARG A 289 10.07 13.66 19.61
C ARG A 289 9.21 12.75 20.49
N SER A 290 7.91 12.89 20.44
CA SER A 290 6.97 12.08 21.23
C SER A 290 6.51 10.87 20.43
N LEU A 291 6.89 9.67 20.88
CA LEU A 291 6.48 8.41 20.25
C LEU A 291 4.96 8.31 20.09
N LYS A 292 4.20 8.79 21.08
CA LYS A 292 2.72 8.77 21.03
C LYS A 292 2.18 9.56 19.85
N TRP A 293 2.70 10.78 19.63
CA TRP A 293 2.28 11.61 18.52
C TRP A 293 2.74 11.04 17.17
N VAL A 294 3.95 10.49 17.10
CA VAL A 294 4.47 9.86 15.89
C VAL A 294 3.61 8.65 15.50
N ILE A 295 3.27 7.77 16.46
CA ILE A 295 2.37 6.63 16.20
C ILE A 295 0.98 7.12 15.79
N CYS A 296 0.43 8.15 16.48
CA CYS A 296 -0.84 8.76 16.12
C CYS A 296 -0.82 9.25 14.66
N GLY A 297 0.24 9.96 14.24
CA GLY A 297 0.43 10.39 12.87
C GLY A 297 0.48 9.23 11.87
N GLY A 298 1.17 8.14 12.22
CA GLY A 298 1.22 6.92 11.42
C GLY A 298 -0.17 6.27 11.24
N VAL A 299 -0.94 6.17 12.33
CA VAL A 299 -2.31 5.61 12.30
C VAL A 299 -3.23 6.46 11.44
N LEU A 300 -3.24 7.78 11.67
CA LEU A 300 -4.09 8.70 10.93
C LEU A 300 -3.79 8.66 9.43
N SER A 301 -2.51 8.68 9.05
CA SER A 301 -2.12 8.63 7.63
C SER A 301 -2.46 7.29 6.97
N ALA A 302 -2.31 6.17 7.69
CA ALA A 302 -2.70 4.85 7.19
C ALA A 302 -4.21 4.75 6.95
N ILE A 303 -5.02 5.28 7.88
CA ILE A 303 -6.48 5.37 7.76
C ILE A 303 -6.86 6.32 6.62
N GLY A 304 -6.22 7.50 6.51
CA GLY A 304 -6.51 8.47 5.46
C GLY A 304 -6.30 7.92 4.06
N VAL A 305 -5.22 7.16 3.85
CA VAL A 305 -5.02 6.50 2.55
C VAL A 305 -6.07 5.42 2.29
N TRP A 306 -6.53 4.70 3.32
CA TRP A 306 -7.63 3.75 3.16
C TRP A 306 -8.94 4.44 2.79
N ILE A 307 -9.28 5.57 3.44
CA ILE A 307 -10.41 6.43 3.09
C ILE A 307 -10.27 6.94 1.65
N PHE A 308 -9.09 7.40 1.25
CA PHE A 308 -8.84 7.83 -0.12
C PHE A 308 -9.09 6.69 -1.15
N ARG A 309 -8.67 5.45 -0.86
CA ARG A 309 -8.96 4.28 -1.72
C ARG A 309 -10.46 4.00 -1.78
N TRP A 310 -11.13 4.06 -0.63
CA TRP A 310 -12.58 3.92 -0.55
C TRP A 310 -13.29 4.99 -1.39
N ASN A 311 -12.97 6.25 -1.18
CA ASN A 311 -13.57 7.37 -1.89
C ASN A 311 -13.32 7.29 -3.40
N THR A 312 -12.14 6.83 -3.80
CA THR A 312 -11.83 6.64 -5.22
C THR A 312 -12.64 5.47 -5.79
N VAL A 313 -12.59 4.28 -5.19
CA VAL A 313 -13.21 3.07 -5.77
C VAL A 313 -14.72 3.08 -5.58
N ILE A 314 -15.19 3.15 -4.34
CA ILE A 314 -16.62 3.08 -4.03
C ILE A 314 -17.31 4.41 -4.37
N GLY A 315 -16.70 5.53 -3.98
CA GLY A 315 -17.22 6.86 -4.30
C GLY A 315 -17.30 7.11 -5.80
N GLY A 316 -16.27 6.71 -6.57
CA GLY A 316 -16.31 6.79 -8.04
C GLY A 316 -17.45 6.00 -8.67
N GLN A 317 -17.69 4.78 -8.18
CA GLN A 317 -18.81 3.94 -8.64
C GLN A 317 -20.18 4.43 -8.14
N SER A 318 -20.23 5.28 -7.11
CA SER A 318 -21.50 5.84 -6.60
C SER A 318 -22.10 6.88 -7.54
N ILE A 319 -21.29 7.47 -8.41
CA ILE A 319 -21.73 8.45 -9.37
C ILE A 319 -22.48 7.75 -10.49
N GLY A 320 -23.79 7.95 -10.54
CA GLY A 320 -24.64 7.36 -11.59
C GLY A 320 -24.41 8.05 -12.94
N LYS A 321 -24.41 7.27 -14.04
CA LYS A 321 -24.25 7.81 -15.40
C LYS A 321 -25.49 8.61 -15.86
N THR A 322 -26.65 8.26 -15.39
CA THR A 322 -27.94 8.79 -15.84
C THR A 322 -28.76 9.41 -14.71
N THR A 323 -28.27 9.33 -13.48
CA THR A 323 -28.96 9.85 -12.29
C THR A 323 -28.22 11.07 -11.74
N PRO A 324 -28.92 12.12 -11.29
CA PRO A 324 -28.30 13.31 -10.72
C PRO A 324 -27.94 13.17 -9.23
N PHE A 325 -27.96 11.98 -8.67
CA PHE A 325 -27.67 11.67 -7.27
C PHE A 325 -26.68 10.54 -7.13
N LEU A 326 -26.06 10.42 -5.95
CA LEU A 326 -25.17 9.33 -5.63
C LEU A 326 -25.96 8.05 -5.33
N LEU A 327 -25.46 6.92 -5.83
CA LEU A 327 -25.96 5.60 -5.49
C LEU A 327 -25.36 5.18 -4.13
N GLU A 328 -26.19 4.68 -3.22
CA GLU A 328 -25.74 4.21 -1.92
C GLU A 328 -25.03 2.85 -2.05
N TYR A 329 -23.99 2.66 -1.23
CA TYR A 329 -23.29 1.39 -1.08
C TYR A 329 -23.35 0.92 0.37
N HIS A 330 -23.91 -0.25 0.56
CA HIS A 330 -23.99 -0.89 1.87
C HIS A 330 -23.17 -2.18 1.84
N PRO A 331 -22.00 -2.24 2.50
CA PRO A 331 -21.22 -3.47 2.58
C PRO A 331 -21.99 -4.57 3.31
N HIS A 332 -22.00 -5.75 2.75
CA HIS A 332 -22.57 -6.93 3.42
C HIS A 332 -21.74 -7.31 4.65
N ILE A 333 -22.37 -7.91 5.66
CA ILE A 333 -21.66 -8.37 6.86
C ILE A 333 -20.93 -9.69 6.57
N LEU A 334 -21.60 -10.62 5.88
CA LEU A 334 -21.10 -11.97 5.59
C LEU A 334 -21.11 -12.23 4.08
N GLY A 335 -20.26 -13.13 3.65
CA GLY A 335 -20.14 -13.55 2.25
C GLY A 335 -18.88 -13.00 1.58
N ALA A 336 -18.80 -13.13 0.27
CA ALA A 336 -17.76 -12.49 -0.52
C ALA A 336 -17.97 -10.97 -0.53
N ASP A 337 -16.88 -10.19 -0.62
CA ASP A 337 -16.93 -8.74 -0.68
C ASP A 337 -17.69 -8.12 0.53
N SER A 338 -17.35 -8.58 1.73
CA SER A 338 -18.04 -8.25 2.96
C SER A 338 -17.10 -7.70 4.04
N ILE A 339 -17.67 -7.17 5.12
CA ILE A 339 -16.87 -6.76 6.30
C ILE A 339 -16.08 -7.95 6.86
N MET A 340 -16.64 -9.16 6.82
CA MET A 340 -15.97 -10.36 7.31
C MET A 340 -14.80 -10.77 6.41
N SER A 341 -14.87 -10.57 5.08
CA SER A 341 -13.72 -10.80 4.18
C SER A 341 -12.55 -9.87 4.51
N ILE A 342 -12.84 -8.61 4.79
CA ILE A 342 -11.80 -7.64 5.22
C ILE A 342 -11.15 -8.08 6.53
N ILE A 343 -11.95 -8.45 7.55
CA ILE A 343 -11.42 -8.93 8.84
C ILE A 343 -10.54 -10.18 8.62
N SER A 344 -10.97 -11.09 7.76
CA SER A 344 -10.21 -12.30 7.40
C SER A 344 -8.87 -11.95 6.75
N ASN A 345 -8.87 -11.04 5.78
CA ASN A 345 -7.66 -10.62 5.06
C ASN A 345 -6.67 -9.87 5.97
N TRP A 346 -7.14 -9.03 6.88
CA TRP A 346 -6.29 -8.42 7.91
C TRP A 346 -5.76 -9.45 8.92
N SER A 347 -6.58 -10.44 9.31
CA SER A 347 -6.13 -11.52 10.20
C SER A 347 -5.07 -12.39 9.55
N LEU A 348 -5.24 -12.69 8.25
CA LEU A 348 -4.22 -13.37 7.46
C LEU A 348 -2.92 -12.56 7.38
N LEU A 349 -3.01 -11.26 7.14
CA LEU A 349 -1.85 -10.37 7.13
C LEU A 349 -1.09 -10.43 8.47
N ILE A 350 -1.79 -10.33 9.59
CA ILE A 350 -1.18 -10.40 10.93
C ILE A 350 -0.53 -11.77 11.17
N ALA A 351 -1.19 -12.85 10.78
CA ALA A 351 -0.63 -14.21 10.89
C ALA A 351 0.63 -14.37 10.03
N LEU A 352 0.63 -13.89 8.80
CA LEU A 352 1.79 -13.93 7.91
C LEU A 352 2.94 -13.07 8.44
N ILE A 353 2.67 -11.89 8.98
CA ILE A 353 3.69 -11.05 9.64
C ILE A 353 4.32 -11.85 10.79
N ALA A 354 3.51 -12.46 11.66
CA ALA A 354 4.02 -13.23 12.79
C ALA A 354 4.90 -14.41 12.33
N ILE A 355 4.47 -15.15 11.32
CA ILE A 355 5.20 -16.32 10.78
C ILE A 355 6.54 -15.87 10.15
N ILE A 356 6.51 -14.89 9.27
CA ILE A 356 7.69 -14.43 8.54
C ILE A 356 8.72 -13.78 9.47
N MET A 357 8.27 -13.02 10.47
CA MET A 357 9.17 -12.41 11.45
C MET A 357 9.81 -13.43 12.41
N VAL A 358 9.23 -14.62 12.55
CA VAL A 358 9.87 -15.74 13.28
C VAL A 358 10.85 -16.50 12.38
N LEU A 359 10.54 -16.67 11.09
CA LEU A 359 11.37 -17.43 10.16
C LEU A 359 12.64 -16.68 9.74
N PHE A 360 12.60 -15.36 9.66
CA PHE A 360 13.71 -14.51 9.22
C PHE A 360 14.26 -13.69 10.40
N PRO A 361 15.59 -13.59 10.55
CA PRO A 361 16.23 -12.87 11.66
C PRO A 361 16.32 -11.36 11.39
N TRP A 362 15.20 -10.71 11.23
CA TRP A 362 15.07 -9.28 10.91
C TRP A 362 15.70 -8.34 11.96
N ASP A 363 15.82 -8.80 13.21
CA ASP A 363 16.36 -8.05 14.34
C ASP A 363 17.90 -8.06 14.44
N LYS A 364 18.58 -9.04 13.83
CA LYS A 364 20.03 -9.19 13.96
C LYS A 364 20.83 -8.09 13.28
N GLU A 365 20.41 -7.63 12.12
CA GLU A 365 21.03 -6.50 11.45
C GLU A 365 20.85 -5.21 12.27
N MET A 366 19.68 -5.06 12.86
CA MET A 366 19.35 -3.98 13.78
C MET A 366 20.22 -4.04 15.06
N ALA A 367 20.34 -5.21 15.69
CA ALA A 367 21.17 -5.41 16.86
C ALA A 367 22.66 -5.12 16.57
N THR A 368 23.18 -5.58 15.45
CA THR A 368 24.56 -5.31 15.02
C THR A 368 24.82 -3.82 14.78
N TYR A 369 23.85 -3.10 14.21
CA TYR A 369 23.95 -1.67 13.98
C TYR A 369 24.04 -0.89 15.30
N TYR A 370 23.20 -1.21 16.30
CA TYR A 370 23.22 -0.52 17.59
C TYR A 370 24.44 -0.86 18.43
N ALA A 371 24.89 -2.12 18.42
CA ALA A 371 26.13 -2.50 19.11
C ALA A 371 27.33 -1.68 18.63
N LYS A 372 27.46 -1.46 17.31
CA LYS A 372 28.53 -0.62 16.75
C LYS A 372 28.44 0.87 17.11
N GLN A 373 27.25 1.36 17.42
CA GLN A 373 27.08 2.75 17.87
C GLN A 373 27.45 2.93 19.34
N GLU A 374 27.31 1.90 20.16
CA GLU A 374 27.69 1.92 21.58
C GLU A 374 29.22 1.81 21.78
N GLU A 375 29.96 1.30 20.79
CA GLU A 375 31.43 1.21 20.78
C GLU A 375 32.12 2.51 20.30
N GLN A 376 31.41 3.45 19.71
CA GLN A 376 31.90 4.78 19.25
C GLN A 376 31.57 5.89 20.26
#